data_23381fe23fc573e9cb968edd1da25275
#
_entry.id   23381fe23fc573e9cb968edd1da25275
#
_cell.length_a   1.000
_cell.length_b   1.000
_cell.length_c   1.000
_cell.angle_alpha   90.00
_cell.angle_beta   90.00
_cell.angle_gamma   90.00
#
_symmetry.space_group_name_H-M   'P 1'
#
loop_
_entity.id
_entity.type
_entity.pdbx_description
1 polymer ?
#
loop_
_entity_poly.entity_id
_entity_poly.type
_entity_poly.pdbx_seq_one_letter_code
_entity_poly.pdbx_strand_id
1 'polypeptide(L)'
;WEVKVLRARILKLLRQQSQDYLSGEEISRQMAVSRTAVWKHIQELKNHGYEIEAHPRKGYRLKSRPDLLLPEEIRAGLSTQLLGQQIVHFYDTSSTNNEAKRLAADEAVEGTIIVSEAQTLGRGRLNRGWFSPPGGGVWVSVILRPPFPPQEAPKCTLLAAVATVEAIRE
;
A
#
# COMPACT_ATOMS: atom_id res chain seq x y z
N TRP A 1 0.82 7.17 -12.40
CA TRP A 1 -0.27 6.56 -11.60
C TRP A 1 -0.67 5.20 -12.15
N GLU A 2 -0.88 5.05 -13.44
CA GLU A 2 -1.23 3.79 -14.12
C GLU A 2 -0.22 2.66 -13.88
N VAL A 3 1.08 2.97 -13.86
CA VAL A 3 2.17 2.01 -13.64
C VAL A 3 2.06 1.31 -12.27
N LYS A 4 1.73 2.05 -11.22
CA LYS A 4 1.57 1.49 -9.85
C LYS A 4 0.32 0.62 -9.74
N VAL A 5 -0.76 1.00 -10.41
CA VAL A 5 -2.00 0.21 -10.46
C VAL A 5 -1.79 -1.09 -11.21
N LEU A 6 -1.09 -1.06 -12.34
CA LEU A 6 -0.79 -2.25 -13.14
C LEU A 6 0.06 -3.25 -12.36
N ARG A 7 1.05 -2.77 -11.61
CA ARG A 7 1.91 -3.62 -10.77
C ARG A 7 1.12 -4.35 -9.69
N ALA A 8 0.21 -3.65 -9.00
CA ALA A 8 -0.68 -4.25 -8.01
C ALA A 8 -1.61 -5.31 -8.63
N ARG A 9 -2.12 -5.08 -9.84
CA ARG A 9 -2.94 -6.06 -10.56
C ARG A 9 -2.16 -7.31 -10.96
N ILE A 10 -0.92 -7.16 -11.43
CA ILE A 10 -0.02 -8.29 -11.73
C ILE A 10 0.25 -9.09 -10.45
N LEU A 11 0.55 -8.42 -9.35
CA LEU A 11 0.77 -9.06 -8.05
C LEU A 11 -0.47 -9.84 -7.60
N LYS A 12 -1.65 -9.27 -7.75
CA LYS A 12 -2.92 -9.96 -7.42
C LYS A 12 -3.11 -11.24 -8.22
N LEU A 13 -2.82 -11.22 -9.53
CA LEU A 13 -2.87 -12.43 -10.37
C LEU A 13 -1.88 -13.51 -9.89
N LEU A 14 -0.64 -13.13 -9.62
CA LEU A 14 0.39 -14.06 -9.13
C LEU A 14 0.01 -14.68 -7.78
N ARG A 15 -0.71 -13.96 -6.92
CA ARG A 15 -1.22 -14.47 -5.65
C ARG A 15 -2.34 -15.49 -5.83
N GLN A 16 -3.27 -15.23 -6.73
CA GLN A 16 -4.38 -16.14 -7.01
C GLN A 16 -3.91 -17.50 -7.55
N GLN A 17 -2.74 -17.52 -8.20
CA GLN A 17 -2.12 -18.73 -8.76
C GLN A 17 -0.77 -19.05 -8.11
N SER A 18 -0.64 -18.85 -6.80
CA SER A 18 0.64 -19.00 -6.08
C SER A 18 1.23 -20.40 -6.12
N GLN A 19 0.43 -21.43 -6.38
CA GLN A 19 0.88 -22.82 -6.50
C GLN A 19 1.45 -23.13 -7.90
N ASP A 20 1.00 -22.42 -8.94
CA ASP A 20 1.33 -22.66 -10.33
C ASP A 20 2.05 -21.49 -10.99
N TYR A 21 2.65 -21.74 -12.16
CA TYR A 21 3.23 -20.70 -12.99
C TYR A 21 2.15 -20.03 -13.83
N LEU A 22 2.16 -18.72 -13.86
CA LEU A 22 1.35 -17.91 -14.74
C LEU A 22 2.19 -17.44 -15.94
N SER A 23 1.75 -17.76 -17.17
CA SER A 23 2.54 -17.40 -18.34
C SER A 23 2.58 -15.88 -18.56
N GLY A 24 3.73 -15.38 -19.06
CA GLY A 24 3.85 -13.96 -19.38
C GLY A 24 2.88 -13.51 -20.48
N GLU A 25 2.43 -14.41 -21.34
CA GLU A 25 1.39 -14.17 -22.35
C GLU A 25 0.02 -13.98 -21.70
N GLU A 26 -0.33 -14.83 -20.76
CA GLU A 26 -1.59 -14.73 -20.02
C GLU A 26 -1.67 -13.42 -19.21
N ILE A 27 -0.58 -13.05 -18.52
CA ILE A 27 -0.50 -11.76 -17.81
C ILE A 27 -0.66 -10.60 -18.81
N SER A 28 0.05 -10.65 -19.94
CA SER A 28 0.00 -9.65 -21.01
C SER A 28 -1.43 -9.47 -21.53
N ARG A 29 -2.14 -10.56 -21.79
CA ARG A 29 -3.52 -10.56 -22.25
C ARG A 29 -4.49 -9.97 -21.22
N GLN A 30 -4.42 -10.42 -19.97
CA GLN A 30 -5.31 -9.96 -18.90
C GLN A 30 -5.08 -8.50 -18.52
N MET A 31 -3.83 -8.03 -18.63
CA MET A 31 -3.47 -6.64 -18.30
C MET A 31 -3.57 -5.70 -19.50
N ALA A 32 -3.79 -6.21 -20.72
CA ALA A 32 -3.79 -5.45 -21.97
C ALA A 32 -2.46 -4.68 -22.20
N VAL A 33 -1.32 -5.29 -21.89
CA VAL A 33 0.02 -4.71 -22.07
C VAL A 33 0.96 -5.66 -22.79
N SER A 34 2.09 -5.16 -23.29
CA SER A 34 3.09 -6.01 -23.93
C SER A 34 3.80 -6.96 -22.94
N ARG A 35 4.31 -8.09 -23.43
CA ARG A 35 5.12 -9.03 -22.65
C ARG A 35 6.38 -8.34 -22.06
N THR A 36 6.95 -7.39 -22.78
CA THR A 36 8.08 -6.57 -22.32
C THR A 36 7.68 -5.70 -21.13
N ALA A 37 6.47 -5.12 -21.13
CA ALA A 37 5.95 -4.37 -19.99
C ALA A 37 5.74 -5.28 -18.77
N VAL A 38 5.17 -6.48 -18.98
CA VAL A 38 5.04 -7.49 -17.90
C VAL A 38 6.41 -7.78 -17.29
N TRP A 39 7.41 -8.06 -18.12
CA TRP A 39 8.77 -8.34 -17.63
C TRP A 39 9.34 -7.19 -16.80
N LYS A 40 9.19 -5.94 -17.24
CA LYS A 40 9.63 -4.76 -16.48
C LYS A 40 8.97 -4.69 -15.11
N HIS A 41 7.67 -4.89 -15.02
CA HIS A 41 6.95 -4.88 -13.74
C HIS A 41 7.37 -6.03 -12.82
N ILE A 42 7.65 -7.21 -13.37
CA ILE A 42 8.19 -8.33 -12.61
C ILE A 42 9.59 -7.99 -12.04
N GLN A 43 10.47 -7.33 -12.83
CA GLN A 43 11.78 -6.90 -12.32
C GLN A 43 11.64 -5.86 -11.20
N GLU A 44 10.70 -4.90 -11.33
CA GLU A 44 10.45 -3.93 -10.27
C GLU A 44 9.90 -4.58 -9.00
N LEU A 45 9.00 -5.55 -9.10
CA LEU A 45 8.55 -6.33 -7.93
C LEU A 45 9.73 -7.06 -7.27
N LYS A 46 10.60 -7.69 -8.05
CA LYS A 46 11.82 -8.31 -7.50
C LYS A 46 12.71 -7.30 -6.77
N ASN A 47 12.89 -6.10 -7.34
CA ASN A 47 13.66 -5.03 -6.69
C ASN A 47 13.02 -4.54 -5.39
N HIS A 48 11.70 -4.69 -5.24
CA HIS A 48 10.97 -4.41 -4.00
C HIS A 48 10.97 -5.58 -3.01
N GLY A 49 11.75 -6.63 -3.26
CA GLY A 49 11.91 -7.75 -2.34
C GLY A 49 10.96 -8.93 -2.56
N TYR A 50 10.14 -8.93 -3.62
CA TYR A 50 9.34 -10.10 -3.95
C TYR A 50 10.21 -11.21 -4.56
N GLU A 51 10.10 -12.41 -4.03
CA GLU A 51 10.71 -13.59 -4.64
C GLU A 51 9.79 -14.14 -5.73
N ILE A 52 10.08 -13.79 -6.98
CA ILE A 52 9.35 -14.28 -8.14
C ILE A 52 10.25 -15.18 -8.95
N GLU A 53 9.90 -16.45 -9.02
CA GLU A 53 10.56 -17.42 -9.88
C GLU A 53 10.14 -17.21 -11.33
N ALA A 54 11.09 -17.20 -12.26
CA ALA A 54 10.85 -17.11 -13.69
C ALA A 54 11.32 -18.40 -14.37
N HIS A 55 10.43 -19.06 -15.10
CA HIS A 55 10.73 -20.25 -15.88
C HIS A 55 10.51 -19.97 -17.37
N PRO A 56 11.48 -20.26 -18.25
CA PRO A 56 11.43 -19.87 -19.66
C PRO A 56 10.20 -20.33 -20.44
N ARG A 57 9.65 -21.50 -20.08
CA ARG A 57 8.47 -22.10 -20.75
C ARG A 57 7.18 -22.02 -19.96
N LYS A 58 7.24 -21.80 -18.64
CA LYS A 58 6.05 -21.80 -17.77
C LYS A 58 5.59 -20.40 -17.38
N GLY A 59 6.52 -19.43 -17.32
CA GLY A 59 6.22 -18.05 -16.92
C GLY A 59 6.71 -17.70 -15.51
N TYR A 60 5.87 -17.10 -14.69
CA TYR A 60 6.23 -16.53 -13.39
C TYR A 60 5.43 -17.16 -12.27
N ARG A 61 6.05 -17.36 -11.11
CA ARG A 61 5.42 -17.84 -9.89
C ARG A 61 5.90 -17.04 -8.69
N LEU A 62 4.98 -16.54 -7.87
CA LEU A 62 5.32 -15.87 -6.62
C LEU A 62 5.70 -16.92 -5.56
N LYS A 63 6.92 -16.81 -5.01
CA LYS A 63 7.45 -17.69 -3.94
C LYS A 63 7.24 -17.09 -2.56
N SER A 64 7.68 -15.86 -2.38
CA SER A 64 7.51 -15.13 -1.14
C SER A 64 7.32 -13.63 -1.43
N ARG A 65 6.86 -12.92 -0.43
CA ARG A 65 6.64 -11.49 -0.45
C ARG A 65 7.37 -10.83 0.71
N PRO A 66 7.84 -9.58 0.55
CA PRO A 66 8.40 -8.84 1.66
C PRO A 66 7.31 -8.52 2.69
N ASP A 67 7.67 -8.51 3.96
CA ASP A 67 6.81 -8.02 5.04
C ASP A 67 6.94 -6.50 5.15
N LEU A 68 6.43 -5.80 4.11
CA LEU A 68 6.50 -4.34 3.98
C LEU A 68 5.13 -3.78 3.55
N LEU A 69 4.85 -2.54 3.97
CA LEU A 69 3.63 -1.80 3.64
C LEU A 69 3.69 -1.18 2.23
N LEU A 70 4.18 -1.93 1.25
CA LEU A 70 4.34 -1.44 -0.12
C LEU A 70 3.00 -1.07 -0.76
N PRO A 71 2.92 0.00 -1.56
CA PRO A 71 1.68 0.43 -2.21
C PRO A 71 1.00 -0.66 -3.05
N GLU A 72 1.77 -1.52 -3.71
CA GLU A 72 1.26 -2.65 -4.47
C GLU A 72 0.65 -3.75 -3.59
N GLU A 73 1.22 -3.98 -2.39
CA GLU A 73 0.67 -4.91 -1.40
C GLU A 73 -0.69 -4.43 -0.90
N ILE A 74 -0.74 -3.18 -0.45
CA ILE A 74 -1.96 -2.57 0.07
C ILE A 74 -3.04 -2.54 -1.02
N ARG A 75 -2.72 -2.07 -2.23
CA ARG A 75 -3.69 -2.01 -3.34
C ARG A 75 -4.22 -3.37 -3.77
N ALA A 76 -3.39 -4.40 -3.73
CA ALA A 76 -3.82 -5.75 -4.12
C ALA A 76 -4.95 -6.30 -3.23
N GLY A 77 -5.03 -5.85 -1.96
CA GLY A 77 -6.07 -6.20 -1.01
C GLY A 77 -7.24 -5.22 -0.94
N LEU A 78 -7.12 -3.99 -1.51
CA LEU A 78 -8.18 -2.99 -1.41
C LEU A 78 -9.30 -3.20 -2.42
N SER A 79 -10.54 -3.01 -1.96
CA SER A 79 -11.75 -2.91 -2.80
C SER A 79 -12.45 -1.55 -2.65
N THR A 80 -11.82 -0.59 -1.95
CA THR A 80 -12.37 0.74 -1.64
C THR A 80 -12.39 1.65 -2.85
N GLN A 81 -13.38 2.56 -2.92
CA GLN A 81 -13.50 3.56 -3.99
C GLN A 81 -12.78 4.87 -3.65
N LEU A 82 -12.68 5.23 -2.37
CA LEU A 82 -12.11 6.48 -1.90
C LEU A 82 -10.73 6.27 -1.27
N LEU A 83 -10.65 5.42 -0.25
CA LEU A 83 -9.43 5.20 0.51
C LEU A 83 -8.40 4.42 -0.30
N GLY A 84 -7.13 4.87 -0.29
CA GLY A 84 -6.02 4.17 -0.90
C GLY A 84 -5.92 4.29 -2.42
N GLN A 85 -6.71 5.17 -3.06
CA GLN A 85 -6.51 5.51 -4.48
C GLN A 85 -5.12 6.13 -4.68
N GLN A 86 -4.67 6.92 -3.73
CA GLN A 86 -3.29 7.38 -3.64
C GLN A 86 -2.64 6.84 -2.37
N ILE A 87 -1.49 6.17 -2.51
CA ILE A 87 -0.70 5.63 -1.41
C ILE A 87 0.72 6.17 -1.55
N VAL A 88 1.21 6.80 -0.49
CA VAL A 88 2.57 7.34 -0.38
C VAL A 88 3.30 6.50 0.67
N HIS A 89 4.37 5.84 0.26
CA HIS A 89 5.17 4.95 1.09
C HIS A 89 6.54 5.56 1.38
N PHE A 90 6.97 5.42 2.62
CA PHE A 90 8.31 5.75 3.09
C PHE A 90 8.94 4.54 3.77
N TYR A 91 10.22 4.31 3.56
CA TYR A 91 10.98 3.35 4.39
C TYR A 91 11.20 3.91 5.79
N ASP A 92 11.48 5.22 5.88
CA ASP A 92 11.49 5.97 7.13
C ASP A 92 10.98 7.39 6.90
N THR A 93 10.37 7.98 7.91
CA THR A 93 9.98 9.40 7.93
C THR A 93 9.99 9.92 9.37
N SER A 94 9.92 11.23 9.51
CA SER A 94 9.76 11.84 10.84
C SER A 94 8.44 11.40 11.49
N SER A 95 7.34 11.49 10.73
CA SER A 95 6.00 11.07 11.16
C SER A 95 5.06 11.02 9.96
N THR A 96 4.29 9.93 9.80
CA THR A 96 3.25 9.84 8.76
C THR A 96 2.21 10.96 8.87
N ASN A 97 1.92 11.42 10.09
CA ASN A 97 1.03 12.57 10.34
C ASN A 97 1.62 13.90 9.81
N ASN A 98 2.92 14.12 9.97
CA ASN A 98 3.57 15.31 9.43
C ASN A 98 3.53 15.28 7.90
N GLU A 99 3.82 14.13 7.29
CA GLU A 99 3.72 13.97 5.84
C GLU A 99 2.29 14.14 5.35
N ALA A 100 1.29 13.58 6.05
CA ALA A 100 -0.12 13.78 5.72
C ALA A 100 -0.52 15.25 5.75
N LYS A 101 -0.09 16.00 6.76
CA LYS A 101 -0.36 17.46 6.86
C LYS A 101 0.29 18.22 5.70
N ARG A 102 1.55 17.90 5.38
CA ARG A 102 2.25 18.53 4.26
C ARG A 102 1.53 18.25 2.94
N LEU A 103 1.21 16.99 2.64
CA LEU A 103 0.50 16.60 1.43
C LEU A 103 -0.92 17.17 1.36
N ALA A 104 -1.62 17.27 2.50
CA ALA A 104 -2.94 17.89 2.55
C ALA A 104 -2.89 19.40 2.23
N ALA A 105 -1.82 20.11 2.63
CA ALA A 105 -1.57 21.50 2.26
C ALA A 105 -1.22 21.65 0.77
N ASP A 106 -0.57 20.64 0.18
CA ASP A 106 -0.27 20.53 -1.25
C ASP A 106 -1.46 19.93 -2.05
N GLU A 107 -2.68 20.06 -1.54
CA GLU A 107 -3.94 19.66 -2.18
C GLU A 107 -4.06 18.15 -2.51
N ALA A 108 -3.36 17.28 -1.79
CA ALA A 108 -3.54 15.84 -1.95
C ALA A 108 -5.02 15.46 -1.81
N VAL A 109 -5.46 14.53 -2.66
CA VAL A 109 -6.87 14.11 -2.71
C VAL A 109 -7.31 13.42 -1.43
N GLU A 110 -8.60 13.52 -1.12
CA GLU A 110 -9.20 12.78 -0.01
C GLU A 110 -9.00 11.27 -0.17
N GLY A 111 -8.82 10.58 0.94
CA GLY A 111 -8.53 9.15 0.92
C GLY A 111 -7.07 8.79 0.63
N THR A 112 -6.18 9.79 0.47
CA THR A 112 -4.73 9.54 0.36
C THR A 112 -4.23 8.87 1.64
N ILE A 113 -3.54 7.74 1.48
CA ILE A 113 -2.93 6.96 2.57
C ILE A 113 -1.42 7.23 2.56
N ILE A 114 -0.87 7.54 3.73
CA ILE A 114 0.56 7.67 3.97
C ILE A 114 0.99 6.55 4.89
N VAL A 115 1.94 5.74 4.46
CA VAL A 115 2.49 4.63 5.25
C VAL A 115 3.99 4.75 5.37
N SER A 116 4.54 4.23 6.47
CA SER A 116 5.98 4.14 6.68
C SER A 116 6.34 2.86 7.39
N GLU A 117 7.52 2.31 7.10
CA GLU A 117 8.08 1.16 7.84
C GLU A 117 8.62 1.57 9.22
N ALA A 118 9.06 2.83 9.36
CA ALA A 118 9.55 3.38 10.62
C ALA A 118 9.23 4.87 10.75
N GLN A 119 9.17 5.37 12.00
CA GLN A 119 9.10 6.80 12.28
C GLN A 119 10.18 7.22 13.27
N THR A 120 10.92 8.29 12.94
CA THR A 120 12.00 8.82 13.80
C THR A 120 11.48 9.78 14.87
N LEU A 121 10.32 10.42 14.64
CA LEU A 121 9.66 11.36 15.54
C LEU A 121 8.17 11.02 15.69
N GLY A 122 7.86 9.73 15.91
CA GLY A 122 6.49 9.27 16.18
C GLY A 122 5.91 9.99 17.40
N ARG A 123 4.65 10.44 17.34
CA ARG A 123 3.99 11.22 18.39
C ARG A 123 2.69 10.58 18.83
N GLY A 124 2.58 10.39 20.14
CA GLY A 124 1.34 10.10 20.82
C GLY A 124 0.59 11.38 21.28
N ARG A 125 -0.46 11.21 22.05
CA ARG A 125 -1.21 12.31 22.68
C ARG A 125 -0.32 13.05 23.69
N LEU A 126 -0.60 14.34 23.90
CA LEU A 126 0.12 15.21 24.82
C LEU A 126 1.64 15.28 24.53
N ASN A 127 2.02 15.27 23.25
CA ASN A 127 3.43 15.33 22.81
C ASN A 127 4.33 14.18 23.31
N ARG A 128 3.77 13.09 23.80
CA ARG A 128 4.57 11.92 24.20
C ARG A 128 5.23 11.31 22.97
N GLY A 129 6.51 10.94 23.06
CA GLY A 129 7.20 10.20 22.01
C GLY A 129 6.55 8.84 21.80
N TRP A 130 6.47 8.40 20.55
CA TRP A 130 5.98 7.08 20.19
C TRP A 130 7.08 6.33 19.46
N PHE A 131 7.55 5.23 20.04
CA PHE A 131 8.58 4.39 19.44
C PHE A 131 7.99 3.63 18.26
N SER A 132 8.58 3.81 17.07
CA SER A 132 8.06 3.30 15.80
C SER A 132 9.18 2.64 14.99
N PRO A 133 9.71 1.48 15.42
CA PRO A 133 10.80 0.79 14.73
C PRO A 133 10.30 0.10 13.46
N PRO A 134 11.20 -0.21 12.49
CA PRO A 134 10.86 -1.04 11.35
C PRO A 134 10.32 -2.40 11.79
N GLY A 135 9.27 -2.89 11.10
CA GLY A 135 8.65 -4.18 11.41
C GLY A 135 7.93 -4.24 12.78
N GLY A 136 7.88 -3.14 13.54
CA GLY A 136 7.27 -3.09 14.87
C GLY A 136 5.78 -2.76 14.88
N GLY A 137 5.18 -2.48 13.73
CA GLY A 137 3.76 -2.11 13.63
C GLY A 137 3.39 -1.50 12.29
N VAL A 138 2.15 -1.07 12.18
CA VAL A 138 1.60 -0.39 10.99
C VAL A 138 1.51 1.11 11.28
N TRP A 139 2.42 1.87 10.66
CA TRP A 139 2.45 3.33 10.79
C TRP A 139 1.72 3.94 9.60
N VAL A 140 0.48 4.38 9.83
CA VAL A 140 -0.41 4.87 8.78
C VAL A 140 -1.08 6.17 9.18
N SER A 141 -1.26 7.07 8.21
CA SER A 141 -2.11 8.25 8.29
C SER A 141 -2.99 8.32 7.05
N VAL A 142 -4.20 8.81 7.21
CA VAL A 142 -5.17 8.97 6.12
C VAL A 142 -5.62 10.43 6.07
N ILE A 143 -5.64 11.02 4.87
CA ILE A 143 -6.19 12.35 4.65
C ILE A 143 -7.69 12.22 4.44
N LEU A 144 -8.47 12.83 5.33
CA LEU A 144 -9.92 12.90 5.25
C LEU A 144 -10.36 14.36 5.12
N ARG A 145 -11.44 14.61 4.36
CA ARG A 145 -12.08 15.93 4.19
C ARG A 145 -13.58 15.80 4.46
N PRO A 146 -13.97 15.47 5.70
CA PRO A 146 -15.36 15.19 6.01
C PRO A 146 -16.23 16.46 5.84
N PRO A 147 -17.48 16.32 5.37
CA PRO A 147 -18.38 17.45 5.12
C PRO A 147 -19.07 17.96 6.40
N PHE A 148 -18.36 17.99 7.53
CA PHE A 148 -18.89 18.48 8.80
C PHE A 148 -17.90 19.47 9.45
N PRO A 149 -18.36 20.33 10.39
CA PRO A 149 -17.54 21.37 10.98
C PRO A 149 -16.42 20.79 11.86
N PRO A 150 -15.31 21.52 12.06
CA PRO A 150 -14.13 21.06 12.82
C PRO A 150 -14.43 20.58 14.25
N GLN A 151 -15.49 21.09 14.87
CA GLN A 151 -15.94 20.68 16.21
C GLN A 151 -16.37 19.21 16.27
N GLU A 152 -16.75 18.65 15.13
CA GLU A 152 -17.16 17.25 14.99
C GLU A 152 -15.99 16.32 14.59
N ALA A 153 -14.79 16.85 14.38
CA ALA A 153 -13.59 16.07 14.03
C ALA A 153 -13.31 14.85 14.96
N PRO A 154 -13.65 14.88 16.27
CA PRO A 154 -13.53 13.68 17.11
C PRO A 154 -14.32 12.47 16.62
N LYS A 155 -15.37 12.64 15.79
CA LYS A 155 -16.10 11.53 15.14
C LYS A 155 -15.16 10.69 14.25
N CYS A 156 -14.20 11.31 13.57
CA CYS A 156 -13.20 10.58 12.76
C CYS A 156 -12.36 9.64 13.62
N THR A 157 -12.01 10.03 14.85
CA THR A 157 -11.26 9.18 15.77
C THR A 157 -12.06 7.95 16.18
N LEU A 158 -13.35 8.12 16.47
CA LEU A 158 -14.24 7.01 16.80
C LEU A 158 -14.42 6.06 15.61
N LEU A 159 -14.63 6.62 14.42
CA LEU A 159 -14.74 5.84 13.19
C LEU A 159 -13.47 5.02 12.93
N ALA A 160 -12.29 5.64 13.06
CA ALA A 160 -11.02 4.97 12.89
C ALA A 160 -10.82 3.84 13.93
N ALA A 161 -11.25 4.06 15.18
CA ALA A 161 -11.17 3.04 16.22
C ALA A 161 -12.06 1.82 15.89
N VAL A 162 -13.31 2.06 15.47
CA VAL A 162 -14.24 0.98 15.06
C VAL A 162 -13.67 0.21 13.86
N ALA A 163 -13.26 0.92 12.81
CA ALA A 163 -12.68 0.29 11.61
C ALA A 163 -11.43 -0.55 11.93
N THR A 164 -10.58 -0.08 12.85
CA THR A 164 -9.39 -0.82 13.29
C THR A 164 -9.78 -2.11 14.04
N VAL A 165 -10.77 -2.03 14.94
CA VAL A 165 -11.24 -3.21 15.67
C VAL A 165 -11.86 -4.25 14.73
N GLU A 166 -12.62 -3.82 13.74
CA GLU A 166 -13.21 -4.71 12.74
C GLU A 166 -12.13 -5.39 11.90
N ALA A 167 -11.15 -4.63 11.41
CA ALA A 167 -10.04 -5.16 10.61
C ALA A 167 -9.13 -6.15 11.38
N ILE A 168 -9.05 -6.06 12.71
CA ILE A 168 -8.27 -7.01 13.53
C ILE A 168 -9.05 -8.32 13.77
N ARG A 169 -10.38 -8.28 13.66
CA ARG A 169 -11.23 -9.47 13.88
C ARG A 169 -11.37 -10.38 12.66
N GLU A 170 -11.03 -9.87 11.47
CA GLU A 170 -10.99 -10.66 10.23
C GLU A 170 -9.70 -11.50 10.14
#